data_93dd5a3fc1fe4cd6f1ade64dc7187eff
#
_entry.id   93dd5a3fc1fe4cd6f1ade64dc7187eff
#
_cell.length_a   1.000
_cell.length_b   1.000
_cell.length_c   1.000
_cell.angle_alpha   90.00
_cell.angle_beta   90.00
_cell.angle_gamma   90.00
#
_symmetry.space_group_name_H-M   'P 1'
#
loop_
_entity.id
_entity.type
_entity.pdbx_description
1 polymer ?
#
loop_
_entity_poly.entity_id
_entity_poly.type
_entity_poly.pdbx_seq_one_letter_code
_entity_poly.pdbx_strand_id
1 'polypeptide(L)'
;WAYELYTSGVAKNIITSGGAVHSPYVESQIFALYLEEMGVNPEHLIIEVRAEHSLENVFYSLELAKELGFEKVAVATDLFQSGMIQLLGRKHNIKVDYLPANIGFIISKRWNSFTGSIDYCLAYVDEFTPLNERKSKKERLEGTRGYTWVEEQGASGRVSCVSSEVVEL
;
A
#
# COMPACT_ATOMS: atom_id res chain seq x y z
N TRP A 1 8.40 3.37 -8.37
CA TRP A 1 8.99 2.02 -8.30
C TRP A 1 7.99 0.96 -8.73
N ALA A 2 6.75 0.96 -8.27
CA ALA A 2 5.72 0.04 -8.72
C ALA A 2 5.51 0.07 -10.24
N TYR A 3 5.52 1.25 -10.83
CA TYR A 3 5.49 1.41 -12.29
C TYR A 3 6.63 0.64 -12.99
N GLU A 4 7.86 0.74 -12.47
CA GLU A 4 9.01 0.00 -13.02
C GLU A 4 8.86 -1.52 -12.87
N LEU A 5 8.35 -1.98 -11.73
CA LEU A 5 8.07 -3.40 -11.50
C LEU A 5 6.98 -3.92 -12.45
N TYR A 6 5.95 -3.12 -12.70
CA TYR A 6 4.87 -3.45 -13.61
C TYR A 6 5.36 -3.49 -15.07
N THR A 7 6.03 -2.45 -15.54
CA THR A 7 6.49 -2.35 -16.94
C THR A 7 7.60 -3.34 -17.27
N SER A 8 8.39 -3.77 -16.29
CA SER A 8 9.39 -4.83 -16.43
C SER A 8 8.79 -6.25 -16.38
N GLY A 9 7.48 -6.38 -16.13
CA GLY A 9 6.80 -7.67 -16.04
C GLY A 9 7.05 -8.44 -14.74
N VAL A 10 7.65 -7.80 -13.73
CA VAL A 10 7.81 -8.38 -12.38
C VAL A 10 6.47 -8.42 -11.67
N ALA A 11 5.67 -7.36 -11.78
CA ALA A 11 4.32 -7.29 -11.27
C ALA A 11 3.31 -7.36 -12.41
N LYS A 12 2.21 -8.09 -12.22
CA LYS A 12 1.06 -8.13 -13.14
C LYS A 12 -0.01 -7.13 -12.72
N ASN A 13 -0.22 -7.02 -11.41
CA ASN A 13 -1.17 -6.11 -10.80
C ASN A 13 -0.47 -5.27 -9.75
N ILE A 14 -1.05 -4.12 -9.41
CA ILE A 14 -0.59 -3.25 -8.36
C ILE A 14 -1.77 -2.99 -7.43
N ILE A 15 -1.58 -3.22 -6.12
CA ILE A 15 -2.50 -2.79 -5.10
C ILE A 15 -1.91 -1.51 -4.49
N THR A 16 -2.59 -0.39 -4.67
CA THR A 16 -2.26 0.85 -3.97
C THR A 16 -3.04 0.88 -2.66
N SER A 17 -2.40 1.21 -1.55
CA SER A 17 -3.03 1.15 -0.23
C SER A 17 -2.82 2.44 0.57
N GLY A 18 -3.84 2.83 1.29
CA GLY A 18 -3.89 3.99 2.17
C GLY A 18 -5.16 4.80 2.03
N GLY A 19 -5.78 5.12 3.16
CA GLY A 19 -6.98 5.95 3.25
C GLY A 19 -6.69 7.46 3.27
N ALA A 20 -7.73 8.25 3.52
CA ALA A 20 -7.60 9.67 3.83
C ALA A 20 -7.20 9.84 5.32
N VAL A 21 -5.92 10.02 5.59
CA VAL A 21 -5.34 9.99 6.95
C VAL A 21 -4.98 11.38 7.46
N HIS A 22 -4.15 12.09 6.72
CA HIS A 22 -3.62 13.40 7.11
C HIS A 22 -4.19 14.56 6.26
N SER A 23 -4.80 14.23 5.15
CA SER A 23 -5.42 15.16 4.21
C SER A 23 -6.75 14.59 3.72
N PRO A 24 -7.64 15.41 3.11
CA PRO A 24 -8.91 14.90 2.59
C PRO A 24 -8.77 14.07 1.31
N TYR A 25 -7.56 13.69 0.94
CA TYR A 25 -7.33 12.87 -0.24
C TYR A 25 -7.00 11.43 0.16
N VAL A 26 -7.67 10.47 -0.47
CA VAL A 26 -7.37 9.04 -0.31
C VAL A 26 -6.03 8.74 -0.97
N GLU A 27 -5.01 8.38 -0.18
CA GLU A 27 -3.63 8.21 -0.67
C GLU A 27 -3.54 7.14 -1.77
N SER A 28 -4.16 5.99 -1.55
CA SER A 28 -4.18 4.91 -2.54
C SER A 28 -4.80 5.32 -3.87
N GLN A 29 -5.83 6.15 -3.86
CA GLN A 29 -6.49 6.62 -5.06
C GLN A 29 -5.62 7.65 -5.81
N ILE A 30 -4.92 8.52 -5.10
CA ILE A 30 -3.92 9.42 -5.68
C ILE A 30 -2.82 8.62 -6.38
N PHE A 31 -2.28 7.56 -5.74
CA PHE A 31 -1.26 6.71 -6.37
C PHE A 31 -1.79 5.99 -7.59
N ALA A 32 -3.02 5.46 -7.54
CA ALA A 32 -3.63 4.80 -8.70
C ALA A 32 -3.80 5.76 -9.88
N LEU A 33 -4.28 6.98 -9.65
CA LEU A 33 -4.42 8.01 -10.69
C LEU A 33 -3.07 8.35 -11.35
N TYR A 34 -1.99 8.45 -10.56
CA TYR A 34 -0.65 8.67 -11.12
C TYR A 34 -0.18 7.47 -11.95
N LEU A 35 -0.39 6.25 -11.48
CA LEU A 35 -0.01 5.04 -12.22
C LEU A 35 -0.80 4.89 -13.52
N GLU A 36 -2.09 5.21 -13.50
CA GLU A 36 -2.92 5.22 -14.70
C GLU A 36 -2.43 6.25 -15.73
N GLU A 37 -2.16 7.49 -15.29
CA GLU A 37 -1.61 8.54 -16.15
C GLU A 37 -0.22 8.17 -16.70
N MET A 38 0.56 7.38 -15.96
CA MET A 38 1.83 6.82 -16.43
C MET A 38 1.66 5.68 -17.44
N GLY A 39 0.44 5.16 -17.64
CA GLY A 39 0.12 4.12 -18.61
C GLY A 39 -0.04 2.71 -18.03
N VAL A 40 -0.22 2.57 -16.72
CA VAL A 40 -0.65 1.29 -16.14
C VAL A 40 -2.11 1.06 -16.51
N ASN A 41 -2.44 -0.18 -16.93
CA ASN A 41 -3.83 -0.51 -17.26
C ASN A 41 -4.71 -0.42 -15.99
N PRO A 42 -5.80 0.36 -15.99
CA PRO A 42 -6.71 0.47 -14.84
C PRO A 42 -7.23 -0.88 -14.32
N GLU A 43 -7.39 -1.88 -15.19
CA GLU A 43 -7.82 -3.22 -14.80
C GLU A 43 -6.78 -3.96 -13.91
N HIS A 44 -5.54 -3.49 -13.92
CA HIS A 44 -4.45 -4.03 -13.10
C HIS A 44 -4.17 -3.19 -11.84
N LEU A 45 -4.96 -2.12 -11.63
CA LEU A 45 -4.87 -1.27 -10.44
C LEU A 45 -6.00 -1.63 -9.47
N ILE A 46 -5.62 -2.02 -8.27
CA ILE A 46 -6.53 -2.34 -7.19
C ILE A 46 -6.32 -1.33 -6.07
N ILE A 47 -7.39 -0.77 -5.54
CA ILE A 47 -7.34 0.33 -4.58
C ILE A 47 -7.82 -0.16 -3.22
N GLU A 48 -6.96 -0.11 -2.21
CA GLU A 48 -7.25 -0.40 -0.81
C GLU A 48 -7.31 0.94 -0.04
N VAL A 49 -8.45 1.26 0.59
CA VAL A 49 -8.72 2.58 1.17
C VAL A 49 -8.87 2.60 2.70
N ARG A 50 -8.82 1.45 3.36
CA ARG A 50 -9.09 1.30 4.79
C ARG A 50 -7.90 1.66 5.67
N ALA A 51 -6.70 1.44 5.16
CA ALA A 51 -5.47 1.54 5.93
C ALA A 51 -5.19 2.98 6.39
N GLU A 52 -4.86 3.13 7.66
CA GLU A 52 -4.46 4.38 8.30
C GLU A 52 -3.00 4.34 8.78
N HIS A 53 -2.35 3.17 8.73
CA HIS A 53 -0.98 2.93 9.19
C HIS A 53 -0.24 1.97 8.26
N SER A 54 1.09 2.10 8.18
CA SER A 54 1.92 1.32 7.26
C SER A 54 1.76 -0.21 7.39
N LEU A 55 1.49 -0.73 8.59
CA LEU A 55 1.24 -2.16 8.78
C LEU A 55 -0.15 -2.57 8.31
N GLU A 56 -1.13 -1.69 8.48
CA GLU A 56 -2.49 -1.89 7.99
C GLU A 56 -2.51 -1.90 6.46
N ASN A 57 -1.70 -1.06 5.80
CA ASN A 57 -1.54 -1.10 4.35
C ASN A 57 -1.18 -2.52 3.88
N VAL A 58 -0.16 -3.14 4.49
CA VAL A 58 0.23 -4.51 4.13
C VAL A 58 -0.89 -5.50 4.43
N PHE A 59 -1.48 -5.40 5.61
CA PHE A 59 -2.48 -6.34 6.07
C PHE A 59 -3.73 -6.33 5.17
N TYR A 60 -4.34 -5.16 4.97
CA TYR A 60 -5.56 -5.05 4.15
C TYR A 60 -5.29 -5.34 2.67
N SER A 61 -4.10 -5.01 2.18
CA SER A 61 -3.71 -5.42 0.83
C SER A 61 -3.56 -6.93 0.70
N LEU A 62 -3.04 -7.63 1.71
CA LEU A 62 -2.95 -9.09 1.71
C LEU A 62 -4.34 -9.76 1.80
N GLU A 63 -5.26 -9.19 2.58
CA GLU A 63 -6.66 -9.66 2.59
C GLU A 63 -7.28 -9.52 1.19
N LEU A 64 -7.17 -8.34 0.59
CA LEU A 64 -7.71 -8.04 -0.73
C LEU A 64 -7.08 -8.92 -1.81
N ALA A 65 -5.77 -9.10 -1.79
CA ALA A 65 -5.05 -10.00 -2.69
C ALA A 65 -5.56 -11.44 -2.59
N LYS A 66 -5.82 -11.92 -1.37
CA LYS A 66 -6.38 -13.25 -1.13
C LYS A 66 -7.80 -13.38 -1.66
N GLU A 67 -8.65 -12.38 -1.47
CA GLU A 67 -10.02 -12.34 -1.99
C GLU A 67 -10.02 -12.39 -3.52
N LEU A 68 -9.06 -11.73 -4.16
CA LEU A 68 -8.87 -11.71 -5.61
C LEU A 68 -8.18 -12.97 -6.15
N GLY A 69 -7.78 -13.90 -5.28
CA GLY A 69 -7.11 -15.14 -5.66
C GLY A 69 -5.65 -14.95 -6.10
N PHE A 70 -5.01 -13.87 -5.70
CA PHE A 70 -3.61 -13.65 -5.97
C PHE A 70 -2.74 -14.60 -5.14
N GLU A 71 -1.86 -15.30 -5.82
CA GLU A 71 -1.02 -16.31 -5.18
C GLU A 71 0.31 -15.76 -4.66
N LYS A 72 0.80 -14.64 -5.22
CA LYS A 72 2.11 -14.06 -4.92
C LYS A 72 2.00 -12.57 -4.66
N VAL A 73 2.39 -12.15 -3.47
CA VAL A 73 2.33 -10.76 -3.05
C VAL A 73 3.70 -10.30 -2.54
N ALA A 74 4.13 -9.10 -2.99
CA ALA A 74 5.32 -8.45 -2.50
C ALA A 74 5.02 -7.00 -2.10
N VAL A 75 5.69 -6.52 -1.07
CA VAL A 75 5.64 -5.13 -0.64
C VAL A 75 6.72 -4.33 -1.37
N ALA A 76 6.30 -3.34 -2.14
CA ALA A 76 7.17 -2.41 -2.85
C ALA A 76 7.06 -1.03 -2.20
N THR A 77 8.12 -0.60 -1.52
CA THR A 77 8.21 0.70 -0.86
C THR A 77 9.67 1.13 -0.73
N ASP A 78 9.96 2.27 -0.11
CA ASP A 78 11.34 2.68 0.14
C ASP A 78 12.09 1.72 1.07
N LEU A 79 13.41 1.81 1.06
CA LEU A 79 14.27 0.88 1.81
C LEU A 79 14.05 0.96 3.34
N PHE A 80 13.80 2.16 3.87
CA PHE A 80 13.60 2.37 5.30
C PHE A 80 12.26 1.81 5.76
N GLN A 81 11.19 2.12 5.04
CA GLN A 81 9.86 1.58 5.25
C GLN A 81 9.86 0.05 5.15
N SER A 82 10.49 -0.52 4.12
CA SER A 82 10.63 -1.97 3.95
C SER A 82 11.23 -2.62 5.18
N GLY A 83 12.33 -2.09 5.72
CA GLY A 83 12.98 -2.62 6.92
C GLY A 83 12.08 -2.53 8.16
N MET A 84 11.40 -1.41 8.34
CA MET A 84 10.48 -1.21 9.47
C MET A 84 9.28 -2.15 9.40
N ILE A 85 8.63 -2.25 8.26
CA ILE A 85 7.46 -3.13 8.05
C ILE A 85 7.87 -4.59 8.21
N GLN A 86 9.04 -4.99 7.69
CA GLN A 86 9.54 -6.35 7.87
C GLN A 86 9.76 -6.69 9.36
N LEU A 87 10.33 -5.76 10.12
CA LEU A 87 10.57 -5.95 11.56
C LEU A 87 9.25 -6.08 12.33
N LEU A 88 8.31 -5.18 12.08
CA LEU A 88 7.01 -5.19 12.74
C LEU A 88 6.14 -6.35 12.25
N GLY A 89 6.13 -6.61 10.97
CA GLY A 89 5.35 -7.70 10.36
C GLY A 89 5.72 -9.08 10.88
N ARG A 90 7.01 -9.31 11.20
CA ARG A 90 7.46 -10.56 11.85
C ARG A 90 6.76 -10.83 13.18
N LYS A 91 6.48 -9.80 13.96
CA LYS A 91 5.76 -9.94 15.25
C LYS A 91 4.33 -10.41 15.06
N HIS A 92 3.75 -10.10 13.91
CA HIS A 92 2.38 -10.44 13.54
C HIS A 92 2.28 -11.62 12.56
N ASN A 93 3.41 -12.33 12.33
CA ASN A 93 3.49 -13.48 11.42
C ASN A 93 3.07 -13.14 9.97
N ILE A 94 3.27 -11.89 9.54
CA ILE A 94 3.08 -11.47 8.14
C ILE A 94 4.21 -12.08 7.31
N LYS A 95 3.82 -12.89 6.32
CA LYS A 95 4.74 -13.52 5.38
C LYS A 95 4.49 -12.95 3.99
N VAL A 96 5.40 -12.13 3.52
CA VAL A 96 5.32 -11.43 2.23
C VAL A 96 6.74 -11.18 1.74
N ASP A 97 6.93 -11.15 0.43
CA ASP A 97 8.19 -10.75 -0.16
C ASP A 97 8.34 -9.21 -0.10
N TYR A 98 9.59 -8.72 -0.11
CA TYR A 98 9.89 -7.30 -0.06
C TYR A 98 10.74 -6.91 -1.26
N LEU A 99 10.27 -5.91 -1.99
CA LEU A 99 10.94 -5.33 -3.15
C LEU A 99 11.22 -3.84 -2.90
N PRO A 100 12.22 -3.52 -2.04
CA PRO A 100 12.51 -2.14 -1.70
C PRO A 100 12.95 -1.34 -2.96
N ALA A 101 12.54 -0.08 -3.02
CA ALA A 101 12.86 0.79 -4.13
C ALA A 101 14.36 0.91 -4.35
N ASN A 102 14.80 0.59 -5.55
CA ASN A 102 16.19 0.80 -5.97
C ASN A 102 16.36 2.25 -6.45
N ILE A 103 16.65 3.16 -5.52
CA ILE A 103 16.79 4.59 -5.79
C ILE A 103 17.86 4.87 -6.83
N GLY A 104 18.99 4.14 -6.81
CA GLY A 104 20.05 4.26 -7.81
C GLY A 104 19.56 3.94 -9.21
N PHE A 105 18.77 2.88 -9.35
CA PHE A 105 18.12 2.52 -10.60
C PHE A 105 17.12 3.58 -11.06
N ILE A 106 16.24 4.05 -10.18
CA ILE A 106 15.25 5.09 -10.47
C ILE A 106 15.94 6.37 -10.98
N ILE A 107 17.00 6.82 -10.31
CA ILE A 107 17.78 7.99 -10.72
C ILE A 107 18.46 7.74 -12.05
N SER A 108 19.02 6.55 -12.30
CA SER A 108 19.71 6.22 -13.55
C SER A 108 18.81 6.23 -14.78
N LYS A 109 17.54 5.96 -14.61
CA LYS A 109 16.51 6.00 -15.67
C LYS A 109 16.21 7.43 -16.14
N ARG A 110 16.90 8.46 -15.58
CA ARG A 110 16.56 9.87 -15.85
C ARG A 110 15.05 10.04 -15.87
N TRP A 111 14.45 9.86 -14.73
CA TRP A 111 13.03 10.17 -14.56
C TRP A 111 12.83 11.59 -15.08
N ASN A 112 12.52 11.69 -16.36
CA ASN A 112 11.96 12.91 -16.89
C ASN A 112 10.75 13.16 -16.01
N SER A 113 10.77 14.30 -15.34
CA SER A 113 9.71 14.73 -14.49
C SER A 113 8.38 14.32 -15.10
N PHE A 114 7.62 13.52 -14.37
CA PHE A 114 6.23 13.24 -14.73
C PHE A 114 5.56 14.58 -15.03
N THR A 115 5.13 14.76 -16.25
CA THR A 115 4.50 16.01 -16.74
C THR A 115 3.00 15.87 -16.86
N GLY A 116 2.47 14.70 -16.53
CA GLY A 116 1.04 14.42 -16.52
C GLY A 116 0.30 15.19 -15.42
N SER A 117 -0.99 15.34 -15.60
CA SER A 117 -1.89 15.98 -14.65
C SER A 117 -2.97 14.99 -14.27
N ILE A 118 -3.13 14.74 -12.98
CA ILE A 118 -4.22 13.93 -12.46
C ILE A 118 -5.38 14.81 -11.98
N ASP A 119 -6.60 14.30 -12.09
CA ASP A 119 -7.75 14.89 -11.42
C ASP A 119 -7.82 14.40 -9.97
N TYR A 120 -7.16 15.11 -9.08
CA TYR A 120 -7.14 14.81 -7.64
C TYR A 120 -8.53 14.92 -6.98
N CYS A 121 -9.52 15.58 -7.62
CA CYS A 121 -10.88 15.65 -7.10
C CYS A 121 -11.52 14.26 -7.01
N LEU A 122 -11.07 13.31 -7.84
CA LEU A 122 -11.54 11.93 -7.80
C LEU A 122 -11.13 11.19 -6.51
N ALA A 123 -10.12 11.68 -5.82
CA ALA A 123 -9.63 11.10 -4.56
C ALA A 123 -10.08 11.90 -3.32
N TYR A 124 -10.90 12.93 -3.49
CA TYR A 124 -11.29 13.84 -2.41
C TYR A 124 -12.47 13.28 -1.59
N VAL A 125 -12.42 13.49 -0.28
CA VAL A 125 -13.47 13.13 0.69
C VAL A 125 -14.04 14.40 1.30
N ASP A 126 -15.34 14.65 1.11
CA ASP A 126 -16.00 15.89 1.52
C ASP A 126 -15.99 16.11 3.05
N GLU A 127 -16.36 15.11 3.84
CA GLU A 127 -16.43 15.21 5.31
C GLU A 127 -15.18 14.60 5.96
N PHE A 128 -14.02 15.23 5.72
CA PHE A 128 -12.75 14.73 6.23
C PHE A 128 -12.46 15.24 7.64
N THR A 129 -12.05 14.32 8.52
CA THR A 129 -11.46 14.64 9.82
C THR A 129 -10.10 13.95 9.94
N PRO A 130 -8.99 14.68 10.18
CA PRO A 130 -7.65 14.10 10.27
C PRO A 130 -7.55 13.04 11.37
N LEU A 131 -6.69 12.03 11.16
CA LEU A 131 -6.51 10.91 12.10
C LEU A 131 -6.15 11.37 13.53
N ASN A 132 -5.37 12.44 13.65
CA ASN A 132 -5.00 13.00 14.95
C ASN A 132 -6.16 13.65 15.72
N GLU A 133 -7.26 13.97 15.06
CA GLU A 133 -8.50 14.45 15.67
C GLU A 133 -9.48 13.31 15.93
N ARG A 134 -9.48 12.24 15.08
CA ARG A 134 -10.33 11.06 15.23
C ARG A 134 -9.82 10.07 16.28
N LYS A 135 -8.49 9.93 16.41
CA LYS A 135 -7.84 8.95 17.29
C LYS A 135 -6.84 9.60 18.24
N SER A 136 -6.84 9.17 19.49
CA SER A 136 -5.86 9.56 20.48
C SER A 136 -4.44 9.15 20.09
N LYS A 137 -3.42 9.77 20.72
CA LYS A 137 -2.02 9.40 20.51
C LYS A 137 -1.75 7.91 20.82
N LYS A 138 -2.44 7.35 21.81
CA LYS A 138 -2.29 5.93 22.20
C LYS A 138 -2.81 5.03 21.09
N GLU A 139 -4.02 5.24 20.61
CA GLU A 139 -4.62 4.45 19.53
C GLU A 139 -3.80 4.51 18.24
N ARG A 140 -3.27 5.69 17.88
CA ARG A 140 -2.39 5.84 16.72
C ARG A 140 -1.08 5.06 16.87
N LEU A 141 -0.49 5.02 18.06
CA LEU A 141 0.70 4.22 18.33
C LEU A 141 0.41 2.70 18.31
N GLU A 142 -0.75 2.29 18.76
CA GLU A 142 -1.23 0.90 18.69
C GLU A 142 -1.45 0.49 17.23
N GLY A 143 -2.06 1.34 16.41
CA GLY A 143 -2.22 1.12 14.97
C GLY A 143 -0.87 1.01 14.25
N THR A 144 0.06 1.93 14.50
CA THR A 144 1.43 1.87 13.94
C THR A 144 2.15 0.56 14.28
N ARG A 145 1.86 -0.04 15.45
CA ARG A 145 2.43 -1.31 15.89
C ARG A 145 1.64 -2.54 15.43
N GLY A 146 0.52 -2.34 14.73
CA GLY A 146 -0.34 -3.40 14.22
C GLY A 146 -1.25 -4.06 15.27
N TYR A 147 -1.53 -3.39 16.38
CA TYR A 147 -2.42 -3.98 17.42
C TYR A 147 -3.90 -3.82 17.06
N THR A 148 -4.29 -2.84 16.27
CA THR A 148 -5.68 -2.57 15.90
C THR A 148 -6.29 -3.71 15.10
N TRP A 149 -5.57 -4.30 14.14
CA TRP A 149 -6.09 -5.41 13.32
C TRP A 149 -5.95 -6.79 13.97
N VAL A 150 -5.10 -6.96 14.99
CA VAL A 150 -5.02 -8.20 15.76
C VAL A 150 -6.31 -8.44 16.54
N GLU A 151 -6.98 -7.39 17.01
CA GLU A 151 -8.28 -7.49 17.68
C GLU A 151 -9.40 -7.90 16.70
N GLU A 152 -9.36 -7.40 15.46
CA GLU A 152 -10.29 -7.80 14.40
C GLU A 152 -10.12 -9.26 13.98
N GLN A 153 -8.88 -9.79 14.02
CA GLN A 153 -8.58 -11.20 13.70
C GLN A 153 -8.94 -12.20 14.81
N GLY A 154 -9.12 -11.76 16.03
CA GLY A 154 -9.65 -12.63 17.09
C GLY A 154 -11.02 -13.26 16.75
N ALA A 155 -11.66 -12.76 15.68
CA ALA A 155 -12.93 -13.22 15.14
C ALA A 155 -12.84 -14.03 13.83
N SER A 156 -11.70 -14.05 13.10
CA SER A 156 -11.56 -14.83 11.86
C SER A 156 -10.13 -15.33 11.62
N GLY A 157 -10.01 -16.61 11.39
CA GLY A 157 -8.81 -17.45 11.37
C GLY A 157 -7.60 -16.99 10.54
N ARG A 158 -6.46 -17.62 10.86
CA ARG A 158 -5.11 -17.41 10.32
C ARG A 158 -5.04 -17.40 8.79
N VAL A 159 -4.44 -16.34 8.24
CA VAL A 159 -4.10 -16.25 6.82
C VAL A 159 -2.74 -16.91 6.56
N SER A 160 -2.72 -17.94 5.74
CA SER A 160 -1.48 -18.52 5.19
C SER A 160 -1.28 -17.99 3.79
N CYS A 161 -0.20 -17.21 3.57
CA CYS A 161 0.13 -16.63 2.27
C CYS A 161 1.08 -17.51 1.48
N VAL A 162 0.80 -17.67 0.20
CA VAL A 162 1.74 -18.21 -0.78
C VAL A 162 1.68 -17.34 -2.05
N SER A 163 2.83 -16.78 -2.39
CA SER A 163 3.35 -16.40 -3.72
C SER A 163 2.89 -15.11 -4.49
N SER A 164 3.79 -14.45 -5.20
CA SER A 164 4.10 -13.07 -5.62
C SER A 164 3.17 -12.33 -6.60
N GLU A 165 2.43 -11.34 -6.14
CA GLU A 165 2.01 -10.14 -6.88
C GLU A 165 2.35 -8.90 -6.02
N VAL A 166 2.59 -7.75 -6.64
CA VAL A 166 3.21 -6.61 -5.94
C VAL A 166 2.18 -5.72 -5.27
N VAL A 167 2.37 -5.43 -4.00
CA VAL A 167 1.64 -4.41 -3.24
C VAL A 167 2.52 -3.17 -3.08
N GLU A 168 2.05 -2.01 -3.48
CA GLU A 168 2.68 -0.72 -3.20
C GLU A 168 2.10 -0.09 -1.94
N LEU A 169 2.99 0.50 -1.12
CA LEU A 169 2.65 1.23 0.10
C LEU A 169 3.09 2.68 0.00
#